data_7c8064267786d0da2e8169fe95dc16b8
#
_entry.id   7c8064267786d0da2e8169fe95dc16b8
#
_cell.length_a   1.000
_cell.length_b   1.000
_cell.length_c   1.000
_cell.angle_alpha   90.00
_cell.angle_beta   90.00
_cell.angle_gamma   90.00
#
_symmetry.space_group_name_H-M   'P 1'
#
loop_
_entity.id
_entity.type
_entity.pdbx_description
1 polymer ?
#
loop_
_entity_poly.entity_id
_entity_poly.type
_entity_poly.pdbx_seq_one_letter_code
_entity_poly.pdbx_strand_id
1 'polypeptide(L)'
;MDKEITVRVGTPEDVDGMMTLALAACKENGLTNPNPVKLLHEIWAGLTRHHGIVGIIGEPNTEFEAAILLRAEPMWYSDDLTLVERAVFVHPDFRSAKGGRARLLCEFAKQASEMLDIPLVIGILSSERVSGKVRLYERQFGPQSGAYWIYGKKTGDWVKDTTPEDVLTEQ
;
A
#
# COMPACT_ATOMS: atom_id res chain seq x y z
N MET A 1 20.06 8.27 -20.94
CA MET A 1 19.09 9.14 -20.21
C MET A 1 18.31 8.26 -19.26
N ASP A 2 18.42 8.54 -17.97
CA ASP A 2 17.60 7.83 -17.00
C ASP A 2 16.13 8.23 -17.24
N LYS A 3 15.27 7.25 -17.45
CA LYS A 3 13.83 7.48 -17.62
C LYS A 3 13.29 8.07 -16.32
N GLU A 4 12.65 9.21 -16.41
CA GLU A 4 12.02 9.83 -15.24
C GLU A 4 10.94 8.90 -14.69
N ILE A 5 11.02 8.58 -13.39
CA ILE A 5 10.05 7.74 -12.72
C ILE A 5 8.84 8.60 -12.37
N THR A 6 7.68 8.24 -12.90
CA THR A 6 6.42 8.97 -12.67
C THR A 6 5.31 8.02 -12.22
N VAL A 7 4.35 8.54 -11.46
CA VAL A 7 3.13 7.81 -11.10
C VAL A 7 2.05 8.21 -12.09
N ARG A 8 1.48 7.23 -12.77
CA ARG A 8 0.31 7.42 -13.61
C ARG A 8 -0.94 6.89 -12.92
N VAL A 9 -2.09 7.36 -13.33
CA VAL A 9 -3.36 6.81 -12.86
C VAL A 9 -3.64 5.49 -13.60
N GLY A 10 -4.02 4.47 -12.83
CA GLY A 10 -4.41 3.17 -13.35
C GLY A 10 -5.74 3.21 -14.12
N THR A 11 -5.84 2.33 -15.11
CA THR A 11 -7.04 2.13 -15.95
C THR A 11 -7.47 0.66 -15.88
N PRO A 12 -8.70 0.31 -16.34
CA PRO A 12 -9.16 -1.09 -16.35
C PRO A 12 -8.20 -2.07 -17.06
N GLU A 13 -7.42 -1.61 -18.03
CA GLU A 13 -6.43 -2.42 -18.75
C GLU A 13 -5.27 -2.88 -17.86
N ASP A 14 -5.08 -2.25 -16.71
CA ASP A 14 -4.01 -2.56 -15.76
C ASP A 14 -4.38 -3.68 -14.77
N VAL A 15 -5.55 -4.28 -14.88
CA VAL A 15 -6.07 -5.23 -13.87
C VAL A 15 -5.15 -6.42 -13.63
N ASP A 16 -4.60 -7.02 -14.68
CA ASP A 16 -3.73 -8.20 -14.54
C ASP A 16 -2.40 -7.85 -13.85
N GLY A 17 -1.78 -6.74 -14.24
CA GLY A 17 -0.56 -6.25 -13.61
C GLY A 17 -0.78 -5.87 -12.13
N MET A 18 -1.91 -5.24 -11.82
CA MET A 18 -2.29 -4.92 -10.45
C MET A 18 -2.57 -6.16 -9.61
N MET A 19 -3.23 -7.18 -10.15
CA MET A 19 -3.46 -8.45 -9.46
C MET A 19 -2.15 -9.14 -9.13
N THR A 20 -1.22 -9.19 -10.07
CA THR A 20 0.12 -9.77 -9.88
C THR A 20 0.86 -9.06 -8.75
N LEU A 21 0.91 -7.74 -8.77
CA LEU A 21 1.59 -6.94 -7.76
C LEU A 21 0.92 -7.05 -6.38
N ALA A 22 -0.42 -7.03 -6.33
CA ALA A 22 -1.19 -7.13 -5.09
C ALA A 22 -1.05 -8.51 -4.43
N LEU A 23 -1.01 -9.60 -5.20
CA LEU A 23 -0.78 -10.94 -4.66
C LEU A 23 0.65 -11.06 -4.07
N ALA A 24 1.64 -10.46 -4.71
CA ALA A 24 2.99 -10.38 -4.17
C ALA A 24 3.03 -9.60 -2.85
N ALA A 25 2.31 -8.48 -2.76
CA ALA A 25 2.17 -7.69 -1.54
C ALA A 25 1.50 -8.48 -0.39
N CYS A 26 0.43 -9.20 -0.69
CA CYS A 26 -0.26 -10.04 0.30
C CYS A 26 0.64 -11.18 0.81
N LYS A 27 1.39 -11.81 -0.09
CA LYS A 27 2.33 -12.87 0.27
C LYS A 27 3.45 -12.34 1.17
N GLU A 28 4.00 -11.18 0.88
CA GLU A 28 5.03 -10.55 1.70
C GLU A 28 4.48 -10.13 3.08
N ASN A 29 3.28 -9.58 3.12
CA ASN A 29 2.62 -9.20 4.37
C ASN A 29 2.36 -10.42 5.27
N GLY A 30 1.79 -11.49 4.74
CA GLY A 30 1.62 -12.79 5.39
C GLY A 30 0.69 -12.82 6.59
N LEU A 31 0.02 -11.73 6.95
CA LEU A 31 -0.88 -11.68 8.12
C LEU A 31 -2.09 -12.60 7.97
N THR A 32 -2.69 -12.56 6.79
CA THR A 32 -3.83 -13.41 6.40
C THR A 32 -3.66 -13.90 4.97
N ASN A 33 -4.35 -14.98 4.62
CA ASN A 33 -4.35 -15.47 3.25
C ASN A 33 -5.25 -14.59 2.37
N PRO A 34 -4.80 -14.20 1.17
CA PRO A 34 -5.61 -13.38 0.27
C PRO A 34 -6.80 -14.17 -0.29
N ASN A 35 -7.91 -13.49 -0.49
CA ASN A 35 -9.02 -13.96 -1.30
C ASN A 35 -8.94 -13.27 -2.67
N PRO A 36 -8.63 -13.99 -3.76
CA PRO A 36 -8.41 -13.37 -5.08
C PRO A 36 -9.65 -12.63 -5.61
N VAL A 37 -10.84 -13.12 -5.35
CA VAL A 37 -12.10 -12.49 -5.80
C VAL A 37 -12.30 -11.15 -5.09
N LYS A 38 -12.11 -11.11 -3.78
CA LYS A 38 -12.20 -9.87 -3.00
C LYS A 38 -11.12 -8.86 -3.41
N LEU A 39 -9.91 -9.34 -3.63
CA LEU A 39 -8.80 -8.52 -4.07
C LEU A 39 -9.07 -7.91 -5.45
N LEU A 40 -9.56 -8.72 -6.39
CA LEU A 40 -9.95 -8.26 -7.72
C LEU A 40 -11.05 -7.18 -7.65
N HIS A 41 -12.05 -7.37 -6.80
CA HIS A 41 -13.13 -6.41 -6.62
C HIS A 41 -12.62 -5.04 -6.12
N GLU A 42 -11.71 -5.03 -5.14
CA GLU A 42 -11.10 -3.79 -4.63
C GLU A 42 -10.24 -3.09 -5.68
N ILE A 43 -9.41 -3.85 -6.41
CA ILE A 43 -8.57 -3.33 -7.50
C ILE A 43 -9.44 -2.77 -8.62
N TRP A 44 -10.45 -3.50 -9.06
CA TRP A 44 -11.35 -3.09 -10.12
C TRP A 44 -12.08 -1.79 -9.79
N ALA A 45 -12.56 -1.66 -8.56
CA ALA A 45 -13.20 -0.42 -8.10
C ALA A 45 -12.24 0.78 -8.20
N GLY A 46 -10.97 0.61 -7.84
CA GLY A 46 -9.94 1.65 -7.99
C GLY A 46 -9.63 1.99 -9.45
N LEU A 47 -9.50 0.98 -10.31
CA LEU A 47 -9.20 1.16 -11.74
C LEU A 47 -10.36 1.78 -12.52
N THR A 48 -11.60 1.50 -12.13
CA THR A 48 -12.82 2.08 -12.74
C THR A 48 -13.27 3.39 -12.09
N ARG A 49 -12.53 3.90 -11.12
CA ARG A 49 -12.87 5.13 -10.36
C ARG A 49 -14.20 5.04 -9.59
N HIS A 50 -14.60 3.83 -9.22
CA HIS A 50 -15.78 3.63 -8.38
C HIS A 50 -15.40 3.78 -6.90
N HIS A 51 -15.45 5.00 -6.39
CA HIS A 51 -15.01 5.36 -5.03
C HIS A 51 -13.57 4.95 -4.71
N GLY A 52 -12.68 5.02 -5.70
CA GLY A 52 -11.28 4.69 -5.52
C GLY A 52 -10.40 5.19 -6.66
N ILE A 53 -9.10 5.12 -6.44
CA ILE A 53 -8.10 5.47 -7.43
C ILE A 53 -6.85 4.61 -7.23
N VAL A 54 -6.20 4.25 -8.32
CA VAL A 54 -4.92 3.53 -8.32
C VAL A 54 -3.85 4.41 -8.94
N GLY A 55 -2.72 4.55 -8.26
CA GLY A 55 -1.49 5.11 -8.82
C GLY A 55 -0.50 4.00 -9.15
N ILE A 56 0.08 4.01 -10.34
CA ILE A 56 0.98 2.97 -10.84
C ILE A 56 2.29 3.59 -11.30
N ILE A 57 3.40 2.97 -10.92
CA ILE A 57 4.71 3.18 -11.53
C ILE A 57 5.01 1.97 -12.41
N GLY A 58 5.06 2.17 -13.69
CA GLY A 58 5.23 1.15 -14.72
C GLY A 58 4.34 1.43 -15.93
N GLU A 59 4.80 1.01 -17.09
CA GLU A 59 4.04 1.13 -18.34
C GLU A 59 2.96 0.06 -18.44
N PRO A 60 1.87 0.30 -19.18
CA PRO A 60 0.88 -0.72 -19.48
C PRO A 60 1.54 -1.96 -20.12
N ASN A 61 1.05 -3.14 -19.73
CA ASN A 61 1.54 -4.43 -20.24
C ASN A 61 3.01 -4.75 -19.91
N THR A 62 3.58 -4.08 -18.92
CA THR A 62 4.88 -4.43 -18.34
C THR A 62 4.72 -4.89 -16.90
N GLU A 63 5.80 -5.37 -16.29
CA GLU A 63 5.84 -5.59 -14.86
C GLU A 63 5.75 -4.24 -14.13
N PHE A 64 4.80 -4.10 -13.21
CA PHE A 64 4.67 -2.88 -12.43
C PHE A 64 5.72 -2.81 -11.33
N GLU A 65 6.36 -1.66 -11.24
CA GLU A 65 7.42 -1.42 -10.26
C GLU A 65 6.86 -1.10 -8.87
N ALA A 66 5.73 -0.40 -8.83
CA ALA A 66 5.06 -0.01 -7.59
C ALA A 66 3.62 0.44 -7.85
N ALA A 67 2.78 0.37 -6.83
CA ALA A 67 1.43 0.90 -6.90
C ALA A 67 0.90 1.33 -5.52
N ILE A 68 -0.11 2.19 -5.57
CA ILE A 68 -0.93 2.57 -4.42
C ILE A 68 -2.41 2.43 -4.80
N LEU A 69 -3.19 1.84 -3.90
CA LEU A 69 -4.65 1.74 -4.00
C LEU A 69 -5.28 2.56 -2.88
N LEU A 70 -6.10 3.52 -3.27
CA LEU A 70 -6.84 4.41 -2.38
C LEU A 70 -8.35 4.23 -2.57
N ARG A 71 -9.11 4.28 -1.47
CA ARG A 71 -10.57 4.21 -1.44
C ARG A 71 -11.14 5.44 -0.74
N ALA A 72 -12.16 6.05 -1.35
CA ALA A 72 -12.96 7.07 -0.70
C ALA A 72 -14.14 6.39 0.02
N GLU A 73 -14.13 6.44 1.34
CA GLU A 73 -15.15 5.81 2.18
C GLU A 73 -15.37 6.59 3.47
N PRO A 74 -16.58 6.55 4.04
CA PRO A 74 -16.82 7.17 5.34
C PRO A 74 -16.22 6.34 6.47
N MET A 75 -15.89 7.00 7.57
CA MET A 75 -15.63 6.32 8.84
C MET A 75 -16.93 5.68 9.35
N TRP A 76 -16.84 4.60 10.12
CA TRP A 76 -18.01 3.85 10.59
C TRP A 76 -19.03 4.68 11.39
N TYR A 77 -18.66 5.85 11.88
CA TYR A 77 -19.48 6.74 12.70
C TYR A 77 -19.86 8.05 12.00
N SER A 78 -19.55 8.23 10.73
CA SER A 78 -19.70 9.50 10.00
C SER A 78 -20.12 9.25 8.56
N ASP A 79 -20.82 10.22 7.98
CA ASP A 79 -21.11 10.23 6.55
C ASP A 79 -20.02 10.98 5.75
N ASP A 80 -19.10 11.66 6.43
CA ASP A 80 -18.00 12.38 5.80
C ASP A 80 -17.00 11.40 5.21
N LEU A 81 -16.61 11.64 3.95
CA LEU A 81 -15.65 10.80 3.24
C LEU A 81 -14.23 11.05 3.73
N THR A 82 -13.47 9.97 3.79
CA THR A 82 -12.03 9.97 3.94
C THR A 82 -11.40 9.17 2.80
N LEU A 83 -10.19 9.53 2.39
CA LEU A 83 -9.41 8.76 1.45
C LEU A 83 -8.54 7.78 2.24
N VAL A 84 -8.84 6.50 2.14
CA VAL A 84 -8.17 5.45 2.91
C VAL A 84 -7.22 4.67 2.01
N GLU A 85 -5.97 4.54 2.45
CA GLU A 85 -5.00 3.67 1.79
C GLU A 85 -5.34 2.20 2.06
N ARG A 86 -5.46 1.42 0.99
CA ARG A 86 -5.63 -0.04 1.02
C ARG A 86 -4.31 -0.76 0.90
N ALA A 87 -3.43 -0.25 0.06
CA ALA A 87 -2.11 -0.82 -0.15
C ALA A 87 -1.14 0.20 -0.75
N VAL A 88 0.08 0.18 -0.27
CA VAL A 88 1.27 0.78 -0.90
C VAL A 88 2.29 -0.32 -1.03
N PHE A 89 2.71 -0.62 -2.25
CA PHE A 89 3.68 -1.68 -2.48
C PHE A 89 4.69 -1.30 -3.57
N VAL A 90 5.95 -1.51 -3.26
CA VAL A 90 7.06 -1.44 -4.23
C VAL A 90 7.57 -2.85 -4.43
N HIS A 91 7.58 -3.31 -5.67
CA HIS A 91 8.11 -4.63 -6.02
C HIS A 91 9.56 -4.77 -5.54
N PRO A 92 9.96 -5.90 -4.95
CA PRO A 92 11.30 -6.08 -4.37
C PRO A 92 12.45 -5.72 -5.31
N ASP A 93 12.35 -6.04 -6.58
CA ASP A 93 13.39 -5.79 -7.58
C ASP A 93 13.62 -4.29 -7.85
N PHE A 94 12.67 -3.45 -7.47
CA PHE A 94 12.72 -1.99 -7.66
C PHE A 94 12.92 -1.20 -6.36
N ARG A 95 13.17 -1.89 -5.25
CA ARG A 95 13.47 -1.28 -3.96
C ARG A 95 14.92 -0.86 -3.89
N SER A 96 15.19 0.42 -4.06
CA SER A 96 16.52 0.98 -3.87
C SER A 96 16.45 2.27 -3.08
N ALA A 97 17.54 2.61 -2.39
CA ALA A 97 17.65 3.88 -1.67
C ALA A 97 17.54 5.10 -2.60
N LYS A 98 17.84 4.93 -3.90
CA LYS A 98 17.79 5.99 -4.91
C LYS A 98 16.50 5.98 -5.73
N GLY A 99 15.65 4.97 -5.60
CA GLY A 99 14.49 4.79 -6.47
C GLY A 99 13.35 5.79 -6.25
N GLY A 100 13.15 6.23 -5.01
CA GLY A 100 12.13 7.24 -4.68
C GLY A 100 10.68 6.81 -4.93
N ARG A 101 10.42 5.54 -5.34
CA ARG A 101 9.08 5.06 -5.72
C ARG A 101 8.05 5.22 -4.61
N ALA A 102 8.39 4.79 -3.40
CA ALA A 102 7.50 4.93 -2.25
C ALA A 102 7.19 6.41 -1.95
N ARG A 103 8.17 7.30 -2.09
CA ARG A 103 7.98 8.75 -1.95
C ARG A 103 7.00 9.29 -3.00
N LEU A 104 7.16 8.90 -4.26
CA LEU A 104 6.27 9.32 -5.34
C LEU A 104 4.84 8.83 -5.14
N LEU A 105 4.65 7.62 -4.61
CA LEU A 105 3.32 7.11 -4.25
C LEU A 105 2.69 7.91 -3.10
N CYS A 106 3.48 8.33 -2.11
CA CYS A 106 2.99 9.23 -1.04
C CYS A 106 2.58 10.60 -1.60
N GLU A 107 3.36 11.15 -2.52
CA GLU A 107 3.03 12.42 -3.19
C GLU A 107 1.74 12.29 -4.01
N PHE A 108 1.56 11.20 -4.73
CA PHE A 108 0.30 10.89 -5.43
C PHE A 108 -0.89 10.85 -4.47
N ALA A 109 -0.75 10.19 -3.31
CA ALA A 109 -1.81 10.12 -2.31
C ALA A 109 -2.17 11.51 -1.74
N LYS A 110 -1.18 12.36 -1.48
CA LYS A 110 -1.41 13.75 -1.05
C LYS A 110 -2.16 14.55 -2.12
N GLN A 111 -1.73 14.46 -3.36
CA GLN A 111 -2.41 15.13 -4.47
C GLN A 111 -3.85 14.68 -4.62
N ALA A 112 -4.12 13.37 -4.51
CA ALA A 112 -5.49 12.85 -4.56
C ALA A 112 -6.36 13.38 -3.42
N SER A 113 -5.83 13.44 -2.20
CA SER A 113 -6.50 14.03 -1.04
C SER A 113 -6.82 15.52 -1.25
N GLU A 114 -5.85 16.28 -1.72
CA GLU A 114 -6.01 17.71 -2.00
C GLU A 114 -7.03 17.98 -3.12
N MET A 115 -6.98 17.19 -4.21
CA MET A 115 -7.92 17.34 -5.33
C MET A 115 -9.37 17.00 -4.95
N LEU A 116 -9.56 16.02 -4.06
CA LEU A 116 -10.88 15.61 -3.57
C LEU A 116 -11.35 16.43 -2.39
N ASP A 117 -10.47 17.23 -1.78
CA ASP A 117 -10.72 17.98 -0.55
C ASP A 117 -11.26 17.10 0.60
N ILE A 118 -10.67 15.92 0.77
CA ILE A 118 -10.99 14.99 1.85
C ILE A 118 -9.71 14.50 2.54
N PRO A 119 -9.76 14.21 3.86
CA PRO A 119 -8.57 13.78 4.58
C PRO A 119 -8.06 12.42 4.10
N LEU A 120 -6.73 12.28 4.08
CA LEU A 120 -6.04 11.02 3.77
C LEU A 120 -5.75 10.27 5.07
N VAL A 121 -6.18 9.01 5.13
CA VAL A 121 -5.80 8.04 6.16
C VAL A 121 -4.86 7.03 5.54
N ILE A 122 -3.61 7.06 5.95
CA ILE A 122 -2.57 6.17 5.45
C ILE A 122 -1.80 5.57 6.61
N GLY A 123 -1.45 4.29 6.51
CA GLY A 123 -0.83 3.56 7.62
C GLY A 123 0.21 2.55 7.16
N ILE A 124 0.84 1.92 8.14
CA ILE A 124 1.81 0.85 7.90
C ILE A 124 1.37 -0.38 8.68
N LEU A 125 0.97 -1.41 7.95
CA LEU A 125 0.77 -2.75 8.46
C LEU A 125 1.68 -3.69 7.66
N SER A 126 2.85 -3.98 8.20
CA SER A 126 3.89 -4.70 7.48
C SER A 126 4.68 -5.60 8.42
N SER A 127 5.12 -6.73 7.93
CA SER A 127 6.03 -7.65 8.63
C SER A 127 7.50 -7.22 8.52
N GLU A 128 7.84 -6.34 7.57
CA GLU A 128 9.21 -6.00 7.25
C GLU A 128 9.45 -4.48 7.16
N ARG A 129 10.65 -4.06 7.54
CA ARG A 129 11.19 -2.70 7.34
C ARG A 129 10.28 -1.58 7.88
N VAL A 130 9.57 -1.85 8.97
CA VAL A 130 8.58 -0.92 9.56
C VAL A 130 9.20 0.43 9.89
N SER A 131 10.37 0.45 10.56
CA SER A 131 11.03 1.70 10.95
C SER A 131 11.44 2.58 9.77
N GLY A 132 11.83 1.99 8.65
CA GLY A 132 12.13 2.73 7.41
C GLY A 132 10.89 3.35 6.80
N LYS A 133 9.77 2.64 6.80
CA LYS A 133 8.47 3.11 6.33
C LYS A 133 7.94 4.23 7.23
N VAL A 134 8.06 4.09 8.56
CA VAL A 134 7.67 5.15 9.50
C VAL A 134 8.44 6.43 9.24
N ARG A 135 9.78 6.36 9.10
CA ARG A 135 10.59 7.56 8.77
C ARG A 135 10.19 8.22 7.45
N LEU A 136 9.84 7.42 6.43
CA LEU A 136 9.33 7.95 5.18
C LEU A 136 8.02 8.70 5.37
N TYR A 137 7.06 8.09 6.06
CA TYR A 137 5.73 8.65 6.28
C TYR A 137 5.78 9.89 7.19
N GLU A 138 6.62 9.91 8.20
CA GLU A 138 6.82 11.11 9.03
C GLU A 138 7.36 12.29 8.22
N ARG A 139 8.28 12.04 7.26
CA ARG A 139 8.76 13.08 6.34
C ARG A 139 7.70 13.56 5.36
N GLN A 140 6.79 12.67 4.95
CA GLN A 140 5.75 12.99 3.96
C GLN A 140 4.50 13.61 4.58
N PHE A 141 4.09 13.15 5.77
CA PHE A 141 2.79 13.45 6.36
C PHE A 141 2.87 14.10 7.74
N GLY A 142 4.05 14.20 8.34
CA GLY A 142 4.24 14.65 9.72
C GLY A 142 4.19 13.51 10.74
N PRO A 143 4.11 13.84 12.04
CA PRO A 143 4.08 12.82 13.09
C PRO A 143 2.86 11.91 12.97
N GLN A 144 3.02 10.65 13.34
CA GLN A 144 1.93 9.66 13.31
C GLN A 144 0.79 10.06 14.25
N SER A 145 -0.45 9.79 13.80
CA SER A 145 -1.67 10.05 14.56
C SER A 145 -2.16 8.85 15.36
N GLY A 146 -1.62 7.65 15.12
CA GLY A 146 -2.00 6.42 15.80
C GLY A 146 -1.07 5.25 15.48
N ALA A 147 -1.39 4.10 16.05
CA ALA A 147 -0.62 2.87 15.82
C ALA A 147 -1.53 1.64 15.85
N TYR A 148 -1.05 0.50 15.31
CA TYR A 148 -1.74 -0.78 15.32
C TYR A 148 -0.96 -1.82 16.13
N TRP A 149 -1.70 -2.66 16.85
CA TRP A 149 -1.18 -3.86 17.50
C TRP A 149 -1.88 -5.08 16.94
N ILE A 150 -1.14 -6.15 16.71
CA ILE A 150 -1.68 -7.44 16.29
C ILE A 150 -1.51 -8.40 17.46
N TYR A 151 -2.63 -8.96 17.92
CA TYR A 151 -2.66 -9.95 19.00
C TYR A 151 -3.39 -11.21 18.52
N GLY A 152 -2.95 -12.35 18.97
CA GLY A 152 -3.58 -13.65 18.70
C GLY A 152 -3.04 -14.36 17.46
N LYS A 153 -3.79 -15.38 17.04
CA LYS A 153 -3.39 -16.29 15.95
C LYS A 153 -3.49 -15.57 14.59
N LYS A 154 -2.42 -15.65 13.82
CA LYS A 154 -2.39 -15.22 12.42
C LYS A 154 -2.76 -16.40 11.52
N THR A 155 -3.43 -16.11 10.41
CA THR A 155 -3.91 -17.13 9.48
C THR A 155 -3.05 -17.24 8.21
N GLY A 156 -2.14 -16.29 8.00
CA GLY A 156 -1.15 -16.30 6.94
C GLY A 156 0.26 -16.60 7.45
N ASP A 157 1.23 -16.47 6.57
CA ASP A 157 2.66 -16.74 6.84
C ASP A 157 3.37 -15.47 7.38
N TRP A 158 2.72 -14.79 8.34
CA TRP A 158 3.29 -13.60 8.95
C TRP A 158 4.62 -13.91 9.64
N VAL A 159 5.70 -13.35 9.10
CA VAL A 159 7.02 -13.40 9.72
C VAL A 159 7.24 -12.08 10.44
N LYS A 160 7.34 -12.12 11.77
CA LYS A 160 7.91 -11.01 12.52
C LYS A 160 9.42 -10.99 12.28
N ASP A 161 10.02 -9.80 12.29
CA ASP A 161 11.44 -9.65 12.58
C ASP A 161 11.65 -10.14 14.03
N THR A 162 11.82 -11.46 14.18
CA THR A 162 12.17 -12.05 15.47
C THR A 162 13.61 -11.71 15.77
N THR A 163 13.82 -10.92 16.81
CA THR A 163 15.16 -10.84 17.41
C THR A 163 15.50 -12.18 18.06
N PRO A 164 16.78 -12.55 18.18
CA PRO A 164 17.18 -13.78 18.86
C PRO A 164 16.61 -13.94 20.28
N GLU A 165 16.24 -12.85 20.93
CA GLU A 165 15.61 -12.81 22.26
C GLU A 165 14.13 -13.26 22.22
N ASP A 166 13.41 -13.03 21.11
CA ASP A 166 12.01 -13.44 20.97
C ASP A 166 11.86 -14.96 20.81
N VAL A 167 12.90 -15.65 20.30
CA VAL A 167 12.90 -17.10 20.09
C VAL A 167 13.10 -17.87 21.43
N LEU A 168 13.71 -17.24 22.42
CA LEU A 168 13.99 -17.86 23.71
C LEU A 168 12.84 -17.80 24.71
N THR A 169 11.82 -17.03 24.43
CA THR A 169 10.64 -16.82 25.33
C THR A 169 9.43 -17.68 24.95
N GLU A 170 9.46 -18.43 23.85
CA GLU A 170 8.37 -19.34 23.42
C GLU A 170 8.61 -20.82 23.80
N GLN A 171 9.45 -21.13 24.79
CA GLN A 171 9.58 -22.49 25.34
C GLN A 171 8.86 -22.64 26.67
#